data_cb4bfb13c4d9079a14f09407b9382c2e
#
_entry.id   cb4bfb13c4d9079a14f09407b9382c2e
#
_cell.length_a   1.000
_cell.length_b   1.000
_cell.length_c   1.000
_cell.angle_alpha   90.00
_cell.angle_beta   90.00
_cell.angle_gamma   90.00
#
_symmetry.space_group_name_H-M   'P 1'
#
loop_
_entity.id
_entity.type
_entity.pdbx_description
1 polymer ?
#
loop_
_entity_poly.entity_id
_entity_poly.type
_entity_poly.pdbx_seq_one_letter_code
_entity_poly.pdbx_strand_id
1 'polypeptide(L)'
;RFIVYQEERILSTPEKPVYTTGTASAIHAVDWDGDDDLDLLVGDIRGRVHLVTNEGTSTAYSFGDARQLDAGGQPLTVSGDAGPFAADWDGDGDLDLIVGAGNGAVTLFRNDGDQELASGEELVSPAENGDTPAEPRRGIRTKPCAADWDGDGDLDLLVGDYATQKPVLPEFTEEQKAEHERVREELEPVQARYHELADLLYGHAKETSKEDLEKLEEEFTQVRTTLNALRAQLPAESESHGWVWLFRREPPTK
;
A
#
# COMPACT_ATOMS: atom_id res chain seq x y z
N ARG A 1 -5.41 25.64 13.82
CA ARG A 1 -6.59 25.88 12.99
C ARG A 1 -6.72 24.68 12.06
N PHE A 2 -7.71 23.84 12.29
CA PHE A 2 -7.95 22.71 11.40
C PHE A 2 -8.65 23.23 10.14
N ILE A 3 -8.22 22.77 8.97
CA ILE A 3 -8.93 22.97 7.72
C ILE A 3 -9.95 21.84 7.63
N VAL A 4 -11.21 22.18 7.49
CA VAL A 4 -12.29 21.21 7.24
C VAL A 4 -12.52 21.20 5.74
N TYR A 5 -12.31 20.04 5.12
CA TYR A 5 -12.64 19.81 3.71
C TYR A 5 -14.08 19.32 3.58
N GLN A 6 -14.73 19.69 2.52
CA GLN A 6 -16.00 19.06 2.14
C GLN A 6 -15.66 17.69 1.55
N GLU A 7 -16.26 16.63 2.11
CA GLU A 7 -16.14 15.29 1.56
C GLU A 7 -17.01 15.17 0.32
N GLU A 8 -16.42 14.72 -0.78
CA GLU A 8 -17.11 14.43 -2.03
C GLU A 8 -16.63 13.11 -2.60
N ARG A 9 -17.59 12.26 -3.02
CA ARG A 9 -17.28 11.02 -3.71
C ARG A 9 -17.26 11.27 -5.20
N ILE A 10 -16.10 11.32 -5.80
CA ILE A 10 -15.91 11.72 -7.21
C ILE A 10 -15.98 10.56 -8.20
N LEU A 11 -15.73 9.31 -7.75
CA LEU A 11 -15.62 8.16 -8.65
C LEU A 11 -16.74 7.13 -8.54
N SER A 12 -17.75 7.33 -7.74
CA SER A 12 -18.76 6.30 -7.52
C SER A 12 -20.11 6.92 -7.21
N THR A 13 -21.07 6.73 -8.09
CA THR A 13 -22.47 7.01 -7.79
C THR A 13 -23.22 5.70 -7.61
N PRO A 14 -24.43 5.69 -6.99
CA PRO A 14 -25.27 4.50 -6.93
C PRO A 14 -25.60 3.92 -8.32
N GLU A 15 -25.68 4.77 -9.32
CA GLU A 15 -26.01 4.43 -10.71
C GLU A 15 -24.77 3.98 -11.51
N LYS A 16 -23.61 4.54 -11.19
CA LYS A 16 -22.33 4.23 -11.84
C LYS A 16 -21.28 3.96 -10.75
N PRO A 17 -21.25 2.74 -10.20
CA PRO A 17 -20.16 2.38 -9.29
C PRO A 17 -18.87 2.40 -10.08
N VAL A 18 -18.00 3.37 -9.84
CA VAL A 18 -16.62 3.22 -10.26
C VAL A 18 -16.02 2.10 -9.44
N TYR A 19 -15.67 1.31 -10.13
CA TYR A 19 -15.02 0.17 -9.99
C TYR A 19 -13.56 0.29 -9.61
N THR A 20 -13.19 -0.35 -8.58
CA THR A 20 -11.98 -1.13 -8.50
C THR A 20 -12.36 -2.49 -7.93
N THR A 21 -12.06 -3.57 -8.59
CA THR A 21 -12.29 -4.92 -8.07
C THR A 21 -11.36 -5.24 -6.90
N GLY A 22 -10.67 -4.24 -6.34
CA GLY A 22 -9.73 -4.42 -5.25
C GLY A 22 -10.07 -3.55 -4.05
N THR A 23 -9.70 -3.98 -2.89
CA THR A 23 -9.53 -3.17 -1.71
C THR A 23 -8.17 -2.47 -1.79
N ALA A 24 -8.01 -1.33 -1.17
CA ALA A 24 -6.83 -0.49 -1.18
C ALA A 24 -6.50 0.10 -2.57
N SER A 25 -6.70 1.39 -2.70
CA SER A 25 -6.37 2.14 -3.91
C SER A 25 -5.31 3.18 -3.60
N ALA A 26 -4.27 3.26 -4.44
CA ALA A 26 -3.35 4.38 -4.49
C ALA A 26 -3.72 5.22 -5.70
N ILE A 27 -3.76 6.54 -5.54
CA ILE A 27 -4.24 7.47 -6.55
C ILE A 27 -3.15 8.49 -6.85
N HIS A 28 -2.93 8.75 -8.13
CA HIS A 28 -2.14 9.87 -8.61
C HIS A 28 -3.00 10.67 -9.60
N ALA A 29 -3.11 11.97 -9.38
CA ALA A 29 -3.84 12.86 -10.27
C ALA A 29 -2.85 13.63 -11.14
N VAL A 30 -3.04 13.59 -12.45
CA VAL A 30 -2.15 14.17 -13.44
C VAL A 30 -2.92 14.41 -14.72
N ASP A 31 -2.56 15.42 -15.49
CA ASP A 31 -3.03 15.63 -16.86
C ASP A 31 -2.31 14.59 -17.74
N TRP A 32 -2.99 13.43 -17.95
CA TRP A 32 -2.37 12.28 -18.61
C TRP A 32 -2.44 12.39 -20.13
N ASP A 33 -3.50 13.00 -20.65
CA ASP A 33 -3.72 13.12 -22.11
C ASP A 33 -3.40 14.51 -22.68
N GLY A 34 -2.99 15.46 -21.83
CA GLY A 34 -2.50 16.76 -22.25
C GLY A 34 -3.60 17.76 -22.61
N ASP A 35 -4.79 17.61 -22.02
CA ASP A 35 -5.94 18.47 -22.30
C ASP A 35 -6.15 19.61 -21.27
N ASP A 36 -5.18 19.82 -20.37
CA ASP A 36 -5.15 20.82 -19.28
C ASP A 36 -6.15 20.53 -18.14
N ASP A 37 -6.62 19.29 -17.99
CA ASP A 37 -7.39 18.87 -16.83
C ASP A 37 -6.78 17.62 -16.14
N LEU A 38 -7.25 17.25 -14.96
CA LEU A 38 -6.63 16.18 -14.20
C LEU A 38 -7.39 14.86 -14.37
N ASP A 39 -6.67 13.87 -14.84
CA ASP A 39 -7.04 12.46 -14.83
C ASP A 39 -6.62 11.75 -13.57
N LEU A 40 -7.07 10.53 -13.38
CA LEU A 40 -6.70 9.70 -12.24
C LEU A 40 -6.04 8.40 -12.67
N LEU A 41 -4.83 8.18 -12.22
CA LEU A 41 -4.17 6.88 -12.22
C LEU A 41 -4.49 6.16 -10.91
N VAL A 42 -5.12 5.00 -10.98
CA VAL A 42 -5.61 4.25 -9.81
C VAL A 42 -4.97 2.87 -9.75
N GLY A 43 -4.10 2.66 -8.78
CA GLY A 43 -3.51 1.36 -8.49
C GLY A 43 -4.38 0.53 -7.54
N ASP A 44 -4.46 -0.78 -7.76
CA ASP A 44 -5.21 -1.69 -6.90
C ASP A 44 -4.34 -2.71 -6.17
N ILE A 45 -4.94 -3.42 -5.19
CA ILE A 45 -4.26 -4.44 -4.38
C ILE A 45 -3.77 -5.64 -5.20
N ARG A 46 -4.33 -5.84 -6.40
CA ARG A 46 -3.92 -6.92 -7.30
C ARG A 46 -2.77 -6.52 -8.22
N GLY A 47 -2.28 -5.29 -8.09
CA GLY A 47 -1.15 -4.78 -8.85
C GLY A 47 -1.50 -4.21 -10.21
N ARG A 48 -2.77 -3.92 -10.48
CA ARG A 48 -3.22 -3.32 -11.74
C ARG A 48 -3.26 -1.80 -11.60
N VAL A 49 -3.01 -1.10 -12.70
CA VAL A 49 -3.17 0.35 -12.78
C VAL A 49 -4.28 0.64 -13.79
N HIS A 50 -5.21 1.48 -13.36
CA HIS A 50 -6.33 1.95 -14.17
C HIS A 50 -6.21 3.44 -14.40
N LEU A 51 -6.50 3.86 -15.62
CA LEU A 51 -6.72 5.25 -15.96
C LEU A 51 -8.21 5.56 -15.91
N VAL A 52 -8.55 6.69 -15.32
CA VAL A 52 -9.90 7.28 -15.32
C VAL A 52 -9.77 8.68 -15.86
N THR A 53 -10.08 8.82 -17.15
CA THR A 53 -9.97 10.09 -17.84
C THR A 53 -11.07 11.05 -17.40
N ASN A 54 -10.74 12.30 -17.21
CA ASN A 54 -11.70 13.37 -17.04
C ASN A 54 -12.16 13.84 -18.41
N GLU A 55 -13.41 13.57 -18.75
CA GLU A 55 -14.05 13.97 -20.01
C GLU A 55 -14.73 15.36 -19.90
N GLY A 56 -14.48 16.05 -18.81
CA GLY A 56 -15.11 17.33 -18.47
C GLY A 56 -14.20 18.53 -18.70
N THR A 57 -13.86 19.23 -17.62
CA THR A 57 -12.92 20.35 -17.61
C THR A 57 -12.23 20.44 -16.23
N SER A 58 -11.13 21.17 -16.13
CA SER A 58 -10.42 21.41 -14.86
C SER A 58 -11.27 22.01 -13.73
N THR A 59 -12.44 22.58 -14.03
CA THR A 59 -13.36 23.18 -13.04
C THR A 59 -14.71 22.49 -12.94
N ALA A 60 -15.03 21.59 -13.88
CA ALA A 60 -16.26 20.83 -13.92
C ALA A 60 -15.96 19.42 -14.45
N TYR A 61 -15.31 18.64 -13.59
CA TYR A 61 -14.87 17.28 -13.92
C TYR A 61 -16.05 16.33 -14.22
N SER A 62 -15.82 15.40 -15.15
CA SER A 62 -16.74 14.34 -15.51
C SER A 62 -15.95 13.08 -15.84
N PHE A 63 -15.70 12.26 -14.84
CA PHE A 63 -14.88 11.08 -15.02
C PHE A 63 -15.55 9.98 -15.84
N GLY A 64 -14.81 9.48 -16.83
CA GLY A 64 -15.16 8.36 -17.69
C GLY A 64 -15.11 7.01 -16.96
N ASP A 65 -15.19 5.92 -17.72
CA ASP A 65 -15.04 4.57 -17.18
C ASP A 65 -13.56 4.24 -16.93
N ALA A 66 -13.27 3.59 -15.80
CA ALA A 66 -11.93 3.13 -15.51
C ALA A 66 -11.48 2.04 -16.49
N ARG A 67 -10.36 2.23 -17.18
CA ARG A 67 -9.73 1.23 -18.04
C ARG A 67 -8.39 0.80 -17.47
N GLN A 68 -8.11 -0.48 -17.44
CA GLN A 68 -6.76 -0.97 -17.11
C GLN A 68 -5.79 -0.50 -18.19
N LEU A 69 -4.63 0.01 -17.79
CA LEU A 69 -3.55 0.34 -18.72
C LEU A 69 -2.90 -0.93 -19.25
N ASP A 70 -2.42 -0.85 -20.48
CA ASP A 70 -1.56 -1.84 -21.11
C ASP A 70 -0.09 -1.33 -21.13
N ALA A 71 0.87 -2.23 -21.08
CA ALA A 71 2.28 -1.94 -21.26
C ALA A 71 2.95 -3.07 -22.04
N GLY A 72 3.74 -2.74 -23.05
CA GLY A 72 4.33 -3.73 -23.96
C GLY A 72 3.27 -4.59 -24.66
N GLY A 73 2.08 -4.05 -24.92
CA GLY A 73 0.96 -4.76 -25.55
C GLY A 73 0.26 -5.81 -24.69
N GLN A 74 0.46 -5.77 -23.36
CA GLN A 74 -0.20 -6.64 -22.40
C GLN A 74 -0.79 -5.82 -21.25
N PRO A 75 -1.88 -6.30 -20.58
CA PRO A 75 -2.43 -5.64 -19.41
C PRO A 75 -1.35 -5.43 -18.33
N LEU A 76 -1.13 -4.15 -17.95
CA LEU A 76 -0.14 -3.77 -16.97
C LEU A 76 -0.48 -4.36 -15.60
N THR A 77 0.48 -5.10 -15.04
CA THR A 77 0.35 -5.67 -13.70
C THR A 77 1.71 -5.74 -13.04
N VAL A 78 1.80 -5.26 -11.79
CA VAL A 78 2.96 -5.43 -10.91
C VAL A 78 2.66 -6.46 -9.82
N SER A 79 3.60 -6.72 -8.93
CA SER A 79 3.46 -7.72 -7.86
C SER A 79 2.57 -7.23 -6.71
N GLY A 80 1.29 -7.04 -6.98
CA GLY A 80 0.28 -6.58 -6.03
C GLY A 80 0.44 -5.12 -5.59
N ASP A 81 -0.59 -4.59 -4.93
CA ASP A 81 -0.59 -3.28 -4.23
C ASP A 81 0.05 -2.14 -5.05
N ALA A 82 -0.40 -1.97 -6.30
CA ALA A 82 0.16 -1.00 -7.22
C ALA A 82 0.09 0.44 -6.66
N GLY A 83 1.19 1.17 -6.78
CA GLY A 83 1.28 2.58 -6.43
C GLY A 83 1.77 3.38 -7.65
N PRO A 84 0.88 3.88 -8.51
CA PRO A 84 1.26 4.63 -9.70
C PRO A 84 1.73 6.05 -9.35
N PHE A 85 2.68 6.53 -10.11
CA PHE A 85 3.14 7.91 -10.18
C PHE A 85 3.55 8.21 -11.62
N ALA A 86 3.17 9.36 -12.17
CA ALA A 86 3.53 9.77 -13.51
C ALA A 86 4.46 11.00 -13.47
N ALA A 87 5.47 11.00 -14.31
CA ALA A 87 6.39 12.10 -14.54
C ALA A 87 7.10 11.92 -15.88
N ASP A 88 7.54 12.99 -16.51
CA ASP A 88 8.46 12.97 -17.62
C ASP A 88 9.85 12.54 -17.10
N TRP A 89 10.06 11.20 -17.05
CA TRP A 89 11.24 10.61 -16.40
C TRP A 89 12.52 10.80 -17.21
N ASP A 90 12.44 10.80 -18.53
CA ASP A 90 13.61 10.89 -19.39
C ASP A 90 13.76 12.23 -20.12
N GLY A 91 12.85 13.17 -19.91
CA GLY A 91 12.94 14.54 -20.39
C GLY A 91 12.55 14.69 -21.86
N ASP A 92 11.75 13.78 -22.39
CA ASP A 92 11.28 13.80 -23.78
C ASP A 92 9.97 14.59 -23.99
N GLY A 93 9.30 14.94 -22.91
CA GLY A 93 8.07 15.73 -22.86
C GLY A 93 6.80 14.91 -22.69
N ASP A 94 6.88 13.58 -22.72
CA ASP A 94 5.78 12.67 -22.48
C ASP A 94 5.79 12.15 -21.03
N LEU A 95 4.62 11.87 -20.45
CA LEU A 95 4.54 11.34 -19.09
C LEU A 95 4.80 9.83 -19.07
N ASP A 96 5.86 9.42 -18.41
CA ASP A 96 6.14 8.03 -18.08
C ASP A 96 5.36 7.58 -16.84
N LEU A 97 5.18 6.27 -16.67
CA LEU A 97 4.52 5.68 -15.53
C LEU A 97 5.50 4.91 -14.64
N ILE A 98 5.65 5.33 -13.39
CA ILE A 98 6.44 4.67 -12.36
C ILE A 98 5.50 3.96 -11.40
N VAL A 99 5.65 2.65 -11.21
CA VAL A 99 4.74 1.86 -10.38
C VAL A 99 5.47 1.13 -9.28
N GLY A 100 5.12 1.45 -8.04
CA GLY A 100 5.51 0.68 -6.87
C GLY A 100 4.65 -0.56 -6.70
N ALA A 101 5.19 -1.60 -6.06
CA ALA A 101 4.56 -2.91 -5.95
C ALA A 101 4.51 -3.45 -4.52
N GLY A 102 3.64 -4.42 -4.30
CA GLY A 102 3.46 -5.12 -3.02
C GLY A 102 4.70 -5.82 -2.52
N ASN A 103 5.55 -6.32 -3.41
CA ASN A 103 6.82 -6.98 -3.07
C ASN A 103 8.00 -6.02 -2.83
N GLY A 104 7.78 -4.70 -2.92
CA GLY A 104 8.83 -3.70 -2.72
C GLY A 104 9.59 -3.28 -3.98
N ALA A 105 9.25 -3.82 -5.14
CA ALA A 105 9.81 -3.38 -6.42
C ALA A 105 9.24 -2.03 -6.85
N VAL A 106 10.00 -1.31 -7.69
CA VAL A 106 9.51 -0.16 -8.46
C VAL A 106 9.86 -0.37 -9.92
N THR A 107 8.87 -0.25 -10.78
CA THR A 107 9.00 -0.48 -12.23
C THR A 107 8.63 0.79 -12.98
N LEU A 108 9.45 1.15 -13.96
CA LEU A 108 9.23 2.21 -14.93
C LEU A 108 8.60 1.62 -16.19
N PHE A 109 7.59 2.27 -16.72
CA PHE A 109 6.99 2.01 -18.02
C PHE A 109 7.09 3.30 -18.82
N ARG A 110 8.03 3.32 -19.78
CA ARG A 110 8.24 4.50 -20.62
C ARG A 110 7.07 4.70 -21.57
N ASN A 111 6.76 5.95 -21.81
CA ASN A 111 5.82 6.37 -22.84
C ASN A 111 6.65 6.87 -24.05
N ASP A 112 6.69 6.09 -25.10
CA ASP A 112 7.43 6.45 -26.32
C ASP A 112 6.58 7.34 -27.27
N GLY A 113 5.57 8.01 -26.73
CA GLY A 113 4.59 8.85 -27.43
C GLY A 113 3.22 8.16 -27.60
N ASP A 114 2.21 8.95 -27.91
CA ASP A 114 0.82 8.49 -28.12
C ASP A 114 0.24 7.68 -26.93
N GLN A 115 0.76 7.84 -25.71
CA GLN A 115 0.37 7.12 -24.48
C GLN A 115 0.55 5.58 -24.58
N GLU A 116 1.43 5.11 -25.44
CA GLU A 116 1.80 3.70 -25.56
C GLU A 116 2.95 3.38 -24.60
N LEU A 117 2.65 2.71 -23.50
CA LEU A 117 3.65 2.32 -22.50
C LEU A 117 4.46 1.12 -22.99
N ALA A 118 5.78 1.27 -22.95
CA ALA A 118 6.73 0.20 -23.20
C ALA A 118 6.66 -0.91 -22.12
N SER A 119 7.35 -2.02 -22.35
CA SER A 119 7.51 -3.06 -21.33
C SER A 119 8.26 -2.52 -20.11
N GLY A 120 7.88 -3.00 -18.92
CA GLY A 120 8.42 -2.50 -17.66
C GLY A 120 9.93 -2.71 -17.51
N GLU A 121 10.62 -1.66 -17.04
CA GLU A 121 12.02 -1.64 -16.63
C GLU A 121 12.09 -1.57 -15.10
N GLU A 122 12.83 -2.47 -14.46
CA GLU A 122 13.00 -2.47 -13.01
C GLU A 122 13.93 -1.34 -12.58
N LEU A 123 13.41 -0.34 -11.84
CA LEU A 123 14.23 0.71 -11.22
C LEU A 123 14.72 0.28 -9.82
N VAL A 124 13.88 -0.41 -9.07
CA VAL A 124 14.19 -0.90 -7.73
C VAL A 124 13.77 -2.36 -7.64
N SER A 125 14.71 -3.23 -7.29
CA SER A 125 14.46 -4.67 -7.14
C SER A 125 13.52 -4.95 -5.95
N PRO A 126 12.84 -6.11 -5.93
CA PRO A 126 12.02 -6.52 -4.79
C PRO A 126 12.76 -6.45 -3.45
N ALA A 127 12.02 -6.23 -2.37
CA ALA A 127 12.58 -6.25 -1.03
C ALA A 127 13.09 -7.66 -0.69
N GLU A 128 14.28 -7.72 -0.10
CA GLU A 128 14.83 -8.97 0.37
C GLU A 128 14.15 -9.41 1.67
N ASN A 129 13.70 -10.66 1.73
CA ASN A 129 13.25 -11.27 2.96
C ASN A 129 14.45 -11.56 3.87
N GLY A 130 14.45 -11.04 5.08
CA GLY A 130 15.52 -11.33 6.01
C GLY A 130 15.19 -10.96 7.45
N ASP A 131 15.50 -11.87 8.37
CA ASP A 131 15.25 -11.79 9.82
C ASP A 131 16.35 -11.04 10.59
N THR A 132 17.23 -10.27 9.96
CA THR A 132 18.34 -9.61 10.67
C THR A 132 17.89 -8.31 11.34
N PRO A 133 18.16 -8.16 12.65
CA PRO A 133 17.56 -7.11 13.47
C PRO A 133 18.21 -5.73 13.41
N ALA A 134 19.25 -5.48 12.68
CA ALA A 134 20.14 -4.37 13.03
C ALA A 134 20.20 -3.18 12.07
N GLU A 135 19.72 -3.28 10.83
CA GLU A 135 19.83 -2.17 9.88
C GLU A 135 18.51 -1.88 9.18
N PRO A 136 18.20 -0.60 8.88
CA PRO A 136 17.05 -0.27 8.05
C PRO A 136 17.14 -0.99 6.71
N ARG A 137 16.11 -1.74 6.35
CA ARG A 137 16.02 -2.44 5.08
C ARG A 137 14.82 -1.94 4.32
N ARG A 138 14.95 -1.94 3.00
CA ARG A 138 13.80 -1.67 2.13
C ARG A 138 12.70 -2.69 2.41
N GLY A 139 11.51 -2.16 2.53
CA GLY A 139 10.31 -2.93 2.80
C GLY A 139 9.49 -3.21 1.54
N ILE A 140 8.27 -3.59 1.77
CA ILE A 140 7.26 -3.94 0.77
C ILE A 140 6.27 -2.78 0.58
N ARG A 141 5.29 -2.94 -0.34
CA ARG A 141 4.19 -1.99 -0.57
C ARG A 141 4.68 -0.59 -0.95
N THR A 142 5.64 -0.54 -1.85
CA THR A 142 6.30 0.70 -2.25
C THR A 142 5.35 1.69 -2.91
N LYS A 143 5.58 2.97 -2.60
CA LYS A 143 4.89 4.11 -3.22
C LYS A 143 5.95 5.09 -3.70
N PRO A 144 6.19 5.18 -5.03
CA PRO A 144 7.18 6.06 -5.61
C PRO A 144 6.68 7.51 -5.72
N CYS A 145 7.64 8.41 -5.78
CA CYS A 145 7.49 9.81 -6.19
C CYS A 145 8.78 10.23 -6.88
N ALA A 146 8.72 10.97 -7.97
CA ALA A 146 9.88 11.50 -8.66
C ALA A 146 9.98 13.02 -8.49
N ALA A 147 11.19 13.53 -8.29
CA ALA A 147 11.49 14.94 -8.20
C ALA A 147 12.98 15.17 -8.47
N ASP A 148 13.34 16.30 -9.07
CA ASP A 148 14.73 16.78 -9.12
C ASP A 148 15.14 17.20 -7.69
N TRP A 149 15.74 16.26 -6.94
CA TRP A 149 16.03 16.44 -5.52
C TRP A 149 17.28 17.31 -5.28
N ASP A 150 18.26 17.19 -6.13
CA ASP A 150 19.54 17.91 -5.96
C ASP A 150 19.74 19.08 -6.94
N GLY A 151 18.80 19.32 -7.84
CA GLY A 151 18.75 20.46 -8.73
C GLY A 151 19.69 20.34 -9.93
N ASP A 152 20.00 19.10 -10.35
CA ASP A 152 20.85 18.83 -11.50
C ASP A 152 20.08 18.73 -12.83
N GLY A 153 18.77 18.72 -12.78
CA GLY A 153 17.85 18.69 -13.91
C GLY A 153 17.34 17.30 -14.27
N ASP A 154 17.90 16.24 -13.66
CA ASP A 154 17.40 14.86 -13.77
C ASP A 154 16.43 14.56 -12.61
N LEU A 155 15.41 13.71 -12.84
CA LEU A 155 14.51 13.29 -11.79
C LEU A 155 15.15 12.18 -10.95
N ASP A 156 15.13 12.38 -9.63
CA ASP A 156 15.46 11.37 -8.63
C ASP A 156 14.21 10.62 -8.18
N LEU A 157 14.40 9.41 -7.64
CA LEU A 157 13.31 8.57 -7.17
C LEU A 157 13.28 8.54 -5.64
N LEU A 158 12.14 8.95 -5.07
CA LEU A 158 11.82 8.76 -3.67
C LEU A 158 10.84 7.58 -3.55
N VAL A 159 11.10 6.68 -2.62
CA VAL A 159 10.28 5.48 -2.42
C VAL A 159 9.89 5.36 -0.96
N GLY A 160 8.61 5.52 -0.67
CA GLY A 160 8.04 5.14 0.62
C GLY A 160 7.77 3.63 0.65
N ASP A 161 8.01 2.99 1.80
CA ASP A 161 7.77 1.57 1.96
C ASP A 161 7.12 1.22 3.32
N TYR A 162 6.84 -0.06 3.50
CA TYR A 162 6.45 -0.66 4.76
C TYR A 162 7.33 -1.86 5.06
N ALA A 163 8.02 -1.83 6.19
CA ALA A 163 8.89 -2.91 6.63
C ALA A 163 8.45 -3.43 8.00
N THR A 164 8.57 -4.72 8.21
CA THR A 164 8.44 -5.35 9.53
C THR A 164 9.76 -6.02 9.86
N GLN A 165 10.29 -5.73 11.03
CA GLN A 165 11.55 -6.29 11.50
C GLN A 165 11.44 -6.78 12.94
N LYS A 166 12.36 -7.66 13.35
CA LYS A 166 12.46 -8.05 14.76
C LYS A 166 13.10 -6.90 15.54
N PRO A 167 12.51 -6.47 16.66
CA PRO A 167 13.10 -5.44 17.50
C PRO A 167 14.41 -5.92 18.15
N VAL A 168 15.32 -4.99 18.37
CA VAL A 168 16.48 -5.25 19.22
C VAL A 168 16.01 -5.20 20.68
N LEU A 169 15.84 -6.37 21.28
CA LEU A 169 15.39 -6.46 22.67
C LEU A 169 16.56 -6.27 23.64
N PRO A 170 16.33 -5.60 24.78
CA PRO A 170 17.33 -5.55 25.86
C PRO A 170 17.56 -6.93 26.45
N GLU A 171 18.69 -7.11 27.14
CA GLU A 171 18.89 -8.31 27.96
C GLU A 171 17.90 -8.30 29.13
N PHE A 172 17.09 -9.35 29.24
CA PHE A 172 16.14 -9.53 30.34
C PHE A 172 16.79 -10.25 31.53
N THR A 173 16.42 -9.83 32.72
CA THR A 173 16.78 -10.56 33.95
C THR A 173 16.05 -11.91 34.01
N GLU A 174 16.53 -12.85 34.83
CA GLU A 174 15.87 -14.15 35.01
C GLU A 174 14.43 -14.01 35.55
N GLU A 175 14.20 -13.00 36.39
CA GLU A 175 12.86 -12.69 36.90
C GLU A 175 11.91 -12.21 35.78
N GLN A 176 12.39 -11.33 34.91
CA GLN A 176 11.62 -10.87 33.73
C GLN A 176 11.34 -12.02 32.75
N LYS A 177 12.32 -12.90 32.52
CA LYS A 177 12.12 -14.08 31.68
C LYS A 177 11.06 -15.01 32.24
N ALA A 178 11.10 -15.26 33.56
CA ALA A 178 10.10 -16.09 34.22
C ALA A 178 8.72 -15.47 34.20
N GLU A 179 8.61 -14.16 34.28
CA GLU A 179 7.32 -13.44 34.13
C GLU A 179 6.80 -13.52 32.71
N HIS A 180 7.64 -13.30 31.71
CA HIS A 180 7.24 -13.44 30.30
C HIS A 180 6.75 -14.86 29.98
N GLU A 181 7.34 -15.89 30.57
CA GLU A 181 6.92 -17.27 30.38
C GLU A 181 5.54 -17.53 30.99
N ARG A 182 5.27 -17.04 32.19
CA ARG A 182 3.93 -17.11 32.80
C ARG A 182 2.87 -16.42 31.92
N VAL A 183 3.18 -15.23 31.44
CA VAL A 183 2.26 -14.49 30.55
C VAL A 183 2.01 -15.26 29.26
N ARG A 184 3.01 -15.95 28.69
CA ARG A 184 2.82 -16.82 27.51
C ARG A 184 1.92 -18.01 27.80
N GLU A 185 2.07 -18.66 28.96
CA GLU A 185 1.20 -19.75 29.39
C GLU A 185 -0.26 -19.28 29.54
N GLU A 186 -0.48 -18.06 30.04
CA GLU A 186 -1.82 -17.45 30.13
C GLU A 186 -2.36 -17.01 28.75
N LEU A 187 -1.49 -16.60 27.84
CA LEU A 187 -1.85 -16.11 26.50
C LEU A 187 -2.40 -17.22 25.60
N GLU A 188 -1.81 -18.42 25.67
CA GLU A 188 -2.13 -19.52 24.77
C GLU A 188 -3.63 -19.89 24.76
N PRO A 189 -4.30 -20.15 25.91
CA PRO A 189 -5.72 -20.48 25.92
C PRO A 189 -6.61 -19.29 25.48
N VAL A 190 -6.24 -18.05 25.78
CA VAL A 190 -6.97 -16.86 25.36
C VAL A 190 -6.87 -16.66 23.85
N GLN A 191 -5.71 -16.91 23.28
CA GLN A 191 -5.50 -16.85 21.83
C GLN A 191 -6.27 -17.95 21.10
N ALA A 192 -6.30 -19.17 21.63
CA ALA A 192 -7.10 -20.25 21.07
C ALA A 192 -8.60 -19.89 21.07
N ARG A 193 -9.10 -19.34 22.17
CA ARG A 193 -10.49 -18.89 22.26
C ARG A 193 -10.81 -17.75 21.31
N TYR A 194 -9.88 -16.81 21.13
CA TYR A 194 -10.03 -15.72 20.15
C TYR A 194 -10.20 -16.25 18.72
N HIS A 195 -9.39 -17.21 18.31
CA HIS A 195 -9.50 -17.82 16.98
C HIS A 195 -10.81 -18.59 16.81
N GLU A 196 -11.23 -19.37 17.81
CA GLU A 196 -12.51 -20.08 17.78
C GLU A 196 -13.69 -19.11 17.60
N LEU A 197 -13.72 -18.02 18.37
CA LEU A 197 -14.78 -17.00 18.26
C LEU A 197 -14.73 -16.25 16.92
N ALA A 198 -13.55 -15.98 16.40
CA ALA A 198 -13.38 -15.37 15.09
C ALA A 198 -13.94 -16.28 13.98
N ASP A 199 -13.64 -17.58 14.02
CA ASP A 199 -14.16 -18.55 13.06
C ASP A 199 -15.70 -18.66 13.13
N LEU A 200 -16.26 -18.63 14.32
CA LEU A 200 -17.74 -18.65 14.50
C LEU A 200 -18.38 -17.35 13.94
N LEU A 201 -17.82 -16.19 14.24
CA LEU A 201 -18.36 -14.90 13.79
C LEU A 201 -18.25 -14.68 12.28
N TYR A 202 -17.12 -15.05 11.69
CA TYR A 202 -16.84 -14.75 10.27
C TYR A 202 -17.10 -15.94 9.34
N GLY A 203 -17.05 -17.19 9.85
CA GLY A 203 -17.29 -18.41 9.07
C GLY A 203 -18.76 -18.80 8.97
N HIS A 204 -19.56 -18.60 10.02
CA HIS A 204 -20.93 -19.12 10.14
C HIS A 204 -22.00 -18.05 10.46
N ALA A 205 -21.72 -16.78 10.31
CA ALA A 205 -22.62 -15.67 10.67
C ALA A 205 -24.01 -15.73 10.00
N LYS A 206 -24.17 -16.46 8.88
CA LYS A 206 -25.45 -16.57 8.17
C LYS A 206 -26.45 -17.55 8.80
N GLU A 207 -25.98 -18.43 9.68
CA GLU A 207 -26.80 -19.51 10.29
C GLU A 207 -27.12 -19.24 11.77
N THR A 208 -26.56 -18.17 12.35
CA THR A 208 -26.68 -17.85 13.77
C THR A 208 -27.82 -16.85 14.02
N SER A 209 -28.58 -17.05 15.10
CA SER A 209 -29.64 -16.11 15.49
C SER A 209 -29.03 -14.75 15.89
N LYS A 210 -29.82 -13.67 15.75
CA LYS A 210 -29.35 -12.32 16.10
C LYS A 210 -28.91 -12.21 17.57
N GLU A 211 -29.65 -12.86 18.48
CA GLU A 211 -29.33 -12.85 19.92
C GLU A 211 -28.05 -13.60 20.24
N ASP A 212 -27.81 -14.73 19.57
CA ASP A 212 -26.56 -15.49 19.74
C ASP A 212 -25.38 -14.79 19.10
N LEU A 213 -25.59 -14.06 17.99
CA LEU A 213 -24.56 -13.23 17.36
C LEU A 213 -24.12 -12.09 18.28
N GLU A 214 -25.06 -11.38 18.91
CA GLU A 214 -24.77 -10.31 19.88
C GLU A 214 -23.94 -10.83 21.07
N LYS A 215 -24.27 -12.02 21.60
CA LYS A 215 -23.49 -12.65 22.68
C LYS A 215 -22.07 -13.05 22.24
N LEU A 216 -21.94 -13.59 21.02
CA LEU A 216 -20.62 -13.92 20.46
C LEU A 216 -19.75 -12.68 20.22
N GLU A 217 -20.33 -11.60 19.73
CA GLU A 217 -19.62 -10.31 19.54
C GLU A 217 -19.15 -9.72 20.87
N GLU A 218 -19.97 -9.80 21.91
CA GLU A 218 -19.61 -9.34 23.25
C GLU A 218 -18.46 -10.18 23.82
N GLU A 219 -18.56 -11.52 23.76
CA GLU A 219 -17.48 -12.41 24.21
C GLU A 219 -16.19 -12.20 23.42
N PHE A 220 -16.28 -12.07 22.08
CA PHE A 220 -15.14 -11.79 21.23
C PHE A 220 -14.44 -10.49 21.62
N THR A 221 -15.21 -9.46 21.95
CA THR A 221 -14.66 -8.17 22.38
C THR A 221 -13.93 -8.28 23.72
N GLN A 222 -14.47 -9.05 24.68
CA GLN A 222 -13.85 -9.30 25.97
C GLN A 222 -12.55 -10.10 25.80
N VAL A 223 -12.58 -11.20 25.04
CA VAL A 223 -11.42 -12.03 24.77
C VAL A 223 -10.34 -11.23 24.05
N ARG A 224 -10.70 -10.42 23.05
CA ARG A 224 -9.76 -9.54 22.36
C ARG A 224 -9.09 -8.53 23.30
N THR A 225 -9.85 -7.98 24.24
CA THR A 225 -9.33 -7.04 25.23
C THR A 225 -8.33 -7.71 26.15
N THR A 226 -8.64 -8.90 26.65
CA THR A 226 -7.74 -9.71 27.48
C THR A 226 -6.48 -10.12 26.70
N LEU A 227 -6.64 -10.56 25.46
CA LEU A 227 -5.54 -10.93 24.56
C LEU A 227 -4.54 -9.76 24.39
N ASN A 228 -5.07 -8.56 24.13
CA ASN A 228 -4.25 -7.36 23.96
C ASN A 228 -3.55 -6.95 25.26
N ALA A 229 -4.23 -7.08 26.40
CA ALA A 229 -3.62 -6.79 27.71
C ALA A 229 -2.49 -7.75 28.09
N LEU A 230 -2.60 -9.04 27.74
CA LEU A 230 -1.54 -10.02 27.95
C LEU A 230 -0.37 -9.78 26.97
N ARG A 231 -0.66 -9.53 25.69
CA ARG A 231 0.38 -9.22 24.70
C ARG A 231 1.18 -7.97 25.04
N ALA A 232 0.55 -6.96 25.63
CA ALA A 232 1.23 -5.73 26.03
C ALA A 232 2.25 -5.93 27.18
N GLN A 233 2.20 -7.07 27.88
CA GLN A 233 3.16 -7.42 28.93
C GLN A 233 4.38 -8.18 28.40
N LEU A 234 4.33 -8.62 27.13
CA LEU A 234 5.43 -9.30 26.47
C LEU A 234 6.25 -8.31 25.63
N PRO A 235 7.54 -8.58 25.42
CA PRO A 235 8.31 -7.83 24.46
C PRO A 235 7.70 -7.98 23.07
N ALA A 236 7.74 -6.92 22.28
CA ALA A 236 7.24 -6.94 20.92
C ALA A 236 8.00 -8.01 20.10
N GLU A 237 7.26 -8.84 19.37
CA GLU A 237 7.85 -9.86 18.48
C GLU A 237 8.29 -9.26 17.15
N SER A 238 7.68 -8.15 16.76
CA SER A 238 7.99 -7.41 15.54
C SER A 238 7.69 -5.92 15.72
N GLU A 239 8.42 -5.10 15.00
CA GLU A 239 8.16 -3.67 14.85
C GLU A 239 7.90 -3.35 13.39
N SER A 240 6.92 -2.46 13.15
CA SER A 240 6.61 -1.98 11.81
C SER A 240 7.19 -0.60 11.62
N HIS A 241 7.84 -0.39 10.49
CA HIS A 241 8.43 0.88 10.10
C HIS A 241 7.94 1.28 8.71
N GLY A 242 7.83 2.58 8.47
CA GLY A 242 7.77 3.16 7.14
C GLY A 242 9.05 3.95 6.92
N TRP A 243 9.78 3.63 5.88
CA TRP A 243 10.97 4.35 5.47
C TRP A 243 10.71 5.14 4.19
N VAL A 244 11.50 6.18 3.98
CA VAL A 244 11.59 6.88 2.69
C VAL A 244 13.03 6.74 2.20
N TRP A 245 13.18 6.15 1.03
CA TRP A 245 14.45 5.93 0.37
C TRP A 245 14.60 6.93 -0.76
N LEU A 246 15.78 7.54 -0.88
CA LEU A 246 16.15 8.39 -1.99
C LEU A 246 17.14 7.63 -2.88
N PHE A 247 16.80 7.47 -4.13
CA PHE A 247 17.67 6.93 -5.18
C PHE A 247 18.01 8.07 -6.13
N ARG A 248 19.24 8.56 -6.04
CA ARG A 248 19.72 9.61 -6.94
C ARG A 248 20.06 9.02 -8.29
N ARG A 249 19.61 9.70 -9.33
CA ARG A 249 20.02 9.37 -10.68
C ARG A 249 21.44 9.83 -10.89
N GLU A 250 22.35 8.90 -11.19
CA GLU A 250 23.73 9.25 -11.50
C GLU A 250 23.82 9.60 -12.99
N PRO A 251 24.56 10.67 -13.34
CA PRO A 251 24.79 10.98 -14.74
C PRO A 251 25.49 9.80 -15.44
N PRO A 252 25.17 9.53 -16.71
CA PRO A 252 25.78 8.42 -17.44
C PRO A 252 27.30 8.53 -17.40
N THR A 253 27.96 7.49 -16.90
CA THR A 253 29.42 7.39 -16.89
C THR A 253 29.93 7.45 -18.33
N LYS A 254 30.75 8.46 -18.63
CA LYS A 254 31.36 8.67 -19.96
C LYS A 254 32.35 7.57 -20.33
#